data_1c99ebe988cf6c479afed32b83ce2265
#
_entry.id   1c99ebe988cf6c479afed32b83ce2265
#
_cell.length_a   1.000
_cell.length_b   1.000
_cell.length_c   1.000
_cell.angle_alpha   90.00
_cell.angle_beta   90.00
_cell.angle_gamma   90.00
#
_symmetry.space_group_name_H-M   'P 1'
#
loop_
_entity.id
_entity.type
_entity.pdbx_description
1 polymer ?
#
loop_
_entity_poly.entity_id
_entity_poly.type
_entity_poly.pdbx_seq_one_letter_code
_entity_poly.pdbx_strand_id
1 'polypeptide(L)'
;MNANDPAVAVVVPVRNEAGNIAALVAEIAKALDGQWRFEVVYVNDGSSDGSEAELKRLMAQYPWLRRVRHKQSCGQSAAVRSGVTAARAQMIVTLDGDGQNDPAFIPAMLRALEAGAPRVGLIAGQRVGRKASGFKKFQSRIANAVRGAVLRDGTRDTGCGLKAFPRDVFLSLPYFDGLHRFLPALVKREGYEIGYVDVVDRPRGAGVSNYGMWDRLWIGILDLAGVWWLIRRKKRIPEISED
;
A
#
# COMPACT_ATOMS: atom_id res chain seq x y z
N MET A 1 17.25 15.80 -8.24
CA MET A 1 15.80 15.90 -8.48
C MET A 1 15.54 17.17 -9.27
N ASN A 2 14.87 17.06 -10.42
CA ASN A 2 14.47 18.25 -11.17
C ASN A 2 13.35 18.99 -10.41
N ALA A 3 13.37 20.33 -10.44
CA ALA A 3 12.38 21.16 -9.75
C ALA A 3 10.93 20.85 -10.18
N ASN A 4 10.73 20.14 -11.30
CA ASN A 4 9.44 19.74 -11.86
C ASN A 4 9.01 18.31 -11.50
N ASP A 5 9.83 17.50 -10.83
CA ASP A 5 9.44 16.13 -10.49
C ASP A 5 8.36 16.13 -9.41
N PRO A 6 7.41 15.16 -9.44
CA PRO A 6 6.41 15.01 -8.39
C PRO A 6 7.09 14.71 -7.04
N ALA A 7 6.60 15.31 -5.97
CA ALA A 7 7.06 15.01 -4.61
C ALA A 7 6.43 13.71 -4.08
N VAL A 8 5.19 13.43 -4.51
CA VAL A 8 4.37 12.30 -4.05
C VAL A 8 3.88 11.48 -5.23
N ALA A 9 3.93 10.16 -5.13
CA ALA A 9 3.22 9.25 -6.02
C ALA A 9 2.17 8.44 -5.26
N VAL A 10 0.93 8.49 -5.72
CA VAL A 10 -0.14 7.64 -5.22
C VAL A 10 -0.24 6.41 -6.10
N VAL A 11 0.05 5.23 -5.55
CA VAL A 11 0.03 3.94 -6.25
C VAL A 11 -1.26 3.21 -5.93
N VAL A 12 -2.06 2.93 -6.97
CA VAL A 12 -3.38 2.30 -6.84
C VAL A 12 -3.43 1.01 -7.67
N PRO A 13 -3.27 -0.18 -7.05
CA PRO A 13 -3.50 -1.44 -7.74
C PRO A 13 -5.00 -1.64 -7.98
N VAL A 14 -5.38 -2.03 -9.19
CA VAL A 14 -6.77 -2.31 -9.56
C VAL A 14 -6.90 -3.60 -10.36
N ARG A 15 -7.99 -4.32 -10.09
CA ARG A 15 -8.43 -5.44 -10.89
C ARG A 15 -9.95 -5.53 -10.90
N ASN A 16 -10.56 -5.24 -12.04
CA ASN A 16 -12.01 -5.23 -12.23
C ASN A 16 -12.72 -4.23 -11.28
N GLU A 17 -12.27 -2.97 -11.32
CA GLU A 17 -12.76 -1.89 -10.46
C GLU A 17 -13.23 -0.67 -11.29
N ALA A 18 -13.70 -0.88 -12.54
CA ALA A 18 -14.08 0.20 -13.45
C ALA A 18 -15.00 1.25 -12.83
N GLY A 19 -15.97 0.81 -12.01
CA GLY A 19 -16.96 1.70 -11.36
C GLY A 19 -16.39 2.59 -10.25
N ASN A 20 -15.19 2.28 -9.74
CA ASN A 20 -14.58 3.02 -8.62
C ASN A 20 -13.51 4.02 -9.07
N ILE A 21 -12.93 3.84 -10.27
CA ILE A 21 -11.73 4.56 -10.72
C ILE A 21 -11.97 6.06 -10.80
N ALA A 22 -13.04 6.52 -11.46
CA ALA A 22 -13.26 7.94 -11.68
C ALA A 22 -13.45 8.72 -10.38
N ALA A 23 -14.26 8.19 -9.47
CA ALA A 23 -14.49 8.80 -8.16
C ALA A 23 -13.21 8.88 -7.35
N LEU A 24 -12.43 7.79 -7.31
CA LEU A 24 -11.19 7.72 -6.55
C LEU A 24 -10.11 8.67 -7.11
N VAL A 25 -10.00 8.80 -8.44
CA VAL A 25 -9.11 9.78 -9.08
C VAL A 25 -9.45 11.20 -8.67
N ALA A 26 -10.75 11.55 -8.70
CA ALA A 26 -11.20 12.89 -8.31
C ALA A 26 -10.95 13.18 -6.81
N GLU A 27 -11.14 12.18 -5.94
CA GLU A 27 -10.90 12.32 -4.51
C GLU A 27 -9.42 12.46 -4.17
N ILE A 28 -8.54 11.70 -4.85
CA ILE A 28 -7.09 11.85 -4.71
C ILE A 28 -6.65 13.25 -5.14
N ALA A 29 -7.15 13.73 -6.29
CA ALA A 29 -6.88 15.09 -6.75
C ALA A 29 -7.31 16.12 -5.70
N LYS A 30 -8.55 16.03 -5.20
CA LYS A 30 -9.07 16.93 -4.16
C LYS A 30 -8.23 16.93 -2.88
N ALA A 31 -7.66 15.78 -2.50
CA ALA A 31 -6.84 15.67 -1.30
C ALA A 31 -5.45 16.31 -1.44
N LEU A 32 -4.89 16.31 -2.65
CA LEU A 32 -3.48 16.70 -2.87
C LEU A 32 -3.32 18.02 -3.62
N ASP A 33 -4.32 18.42 -4.39
CA ASP A 33 -4.25 19.63 -5.23
C ASP A 33 -3.99 20.89 -4.39
N GLY A 34 -3.11 21.76 -4.90
CA GLY A 34 -2.69 22.96 -4.19
C GLY A 34 -1.77 22.73 -2.96
N GLN A 35 -1.58 21.48 -2.50
CA GLN A 35 -0.73 21.17 -1.35
C GLN A 35 0.57 20.45 -1.75
N TRP A 36 0.49 19.57 -2.78
CA TRP A 36 1.59 18.69 -3.18
C TRP A 36 1.70 18.63 -4.69
N ARG A 37 2.94 18.60 -5.22
CA ARG A 37 3.17 18.17 -6.59
C ARG A 37 3.09 16.66 -6.61
N PHE A 38 2.14 16.09 -7.31
CA PHE A 38 1.87 14.66 -7.25
C PHE A 38 1.70 14.01 -8.62
N GLU A 39 1.87 12.71 -8.66
CA GLU A 39 1.43 11.82 -9.72
C GLU A 39 0.57 10.71 -9.13
N VAL A 40 -0.30 10.15 -9.95
CA VAL A 40 -1.08 8.96 -9.58
C VAL A 40 -0.75 7.85 -10.56
N VAL A 41 -0.30 6.70 -10.04
CA VAL A 41 0.09 5.53 -10.81
C VAL A 41 -0.91 4.41 -10.58
N TYR A 42 -1.88 4.28 -11.45
CA TYR A 42 -2.75 3.12 -11.46
C TYR A 42 -2.03 1.92 -12.05
N VAL A 43 -2.13 0.78 -11.37
CA VAL A 43 -1.59 -0.49 -11.88
C VAL A 43 -2.76 -1.43 -12.19
N ASN A 44 -3.10 -1.55 -13.48
CA ASN A 44 -4.11 -2.46 -13.95
C ASN A 44 -3.56 -3.88 -13.99
N ASP A 45 -3.92 -4.69 -12.99
CA ASP A 45 -3.46 -6.06 -12.82
C ASP A 45 -4.32 -7.05 -13.64
N GLY A 46 -4.32 -6.90 -14.96
CA GLY A 46 -4.98 -7.83 -15.89
C GLY A 46 -6.50 -7.80 -15.75
N SER A 47 -7.12 -6.63 -15.62
CA SER A 47 -8.58 -6.51 -15.60
C SER A 47 -9.21 -6.96 -16.91
N SER A 48 -10.38 -7.58 -16.82
CA SER A 48 -11.22 -8.03 -17.92
C SER A 48 -12.48 -7.20 -18.13
N ASP A 49 -12.72 -6.21 -17.26
CA ASP A 49 -13.84 -5.26 -17.32
C ASP A 49 -13.46 -3.94 -18.04
N GLY A 50 -14.26 -2.89 -17.86
CA GLY A 50 -14.04 -1.54 -18.39
C GLY A 50 -12.89 -0.75 -17.75
N SER A 51 -12.15 -1.28 -16.76
CA SER A 51 -11.10 -0.55 -16.02
C SER A 51 -10.04 0.05 -16.94
N GLU A 52 -9.64 -0.67 -17.98
CA GLU A 52 -8.63 -0.23 -18.94
C GLU A 52 -9.11 0.97 -19.77
N ALA A 53 -10.36 0.94 -20.23
CA ALA A 53 -10.97 2.01 -21.00
C ALA A 53 -11.15 3.26 -20.15
N GLU A 54 -11.59 3.09 -18.91
CA GLU A 54 -11.80 4.20 -17.98
C GLU A 54 -10.48 4.90 -17.62
N LEU A 55 -9.42 4.15 -17.35
CA LEU A 55 -8.09 4.72 -17.12
C LEU A 55 -7.60 5.53 -18.32
N LYS A 56 -7.75 5.02 -19.54
CA LYS A 56 -7.38 5.76 -20.77
C LYS A 56 -8.17 7.07 -20.90
N ARG A 57 -9.46 7.04 -20.64
CA ARG A 57 -10.33 8.23 -20.70
C ARG A 57 -9.87 9.29 -19.70
N LEU A 58 -9.57 8.89 -18.47
CA LEU A 58 -9.15 9.82 -17.42
C LEU A 58 -7.74 10.37 -17.63
N MET A 59 -6.82 9.58 -18.20
CA MET A 59 -5.46 10.04 -18.54
C MET A 59 -5.47 11.18 -19.57
N ALA A 60 -6.49 11.26 -20.43
CA ALA A 60 -6.66 12.40 -21.34
C ALA A 60 -7.07 13.68 -20.62
N GLN A 61 -7.66 13.58 -19.42
CA GLN A 61 -8.13 14.72 -18.61
C GLN A 61 -7.10 15.16 -17.55
N TYR A 62 -6.32 14.20 -17.03
CA TYR A 62 -5.41 14.42 -15.91
C TYR A 62 -3.96 14.10 -16.29
N PRO A 63 -3.12 15.11 -16.61
CA PRO A 63 -1.72 14.89 -17.04
C PRO A 63 -0.84 14.19 -16.00
N TRP A 64 -1.19 14.28 -14.73
CA TRP A 64 -0.51 13.63 -13.60
C TRP A 64 -0.96 12.18 -13.38
N LEU A 65 -2.01 11.71 -14.10
CA LEU A 65 -2.48 10.33 -14.03
C LEU A 65 -1.68 9.45 -15.00
N ARG A 66 -1.13 8.37 -14.49
CA ARG A 66 -0.35 7.38 -15.27
C ARG A 66 -0.89 5.99 -15.05
N ARG A 67 -0.65 5.12 -16.00
CA ARG A 67 -1.07 3.73 -15.94
C ARG A 67 0.11 2.79 -16.21
N VAL A 68 0.23 1.76 -15.37
CA VAL A 68 1.01 0.54 -15.62
C VAL A 68 0.03 -0.58 -15.89
N ARG A 69 0.34 -1.48 -16.80
CA ARG A 69 -0.53 -2.61 -17.17
C ARG A 69 0.22 -3.93 -17.09
N HIS A 70 -0.34 -4.88 -16.37
CA HIS A 70 0.06 -6.28 -16.45
C HIS A 70 -0.74 -6.99 -17.55
N LYS A 71 -0.11 -7.86 -18.32
CA LYS A 71 -0.78 -8.66 -19.37
C LYS A 71 -1.77 -9.66 -18.77
N GLN A 72 -1.46 -10.17 -17.59
CA GLN A 72 -2.28 -11.06 -16.78
C GLN A 72 -2.17 -10.66 -15.31
N SER A 73 -3.12 -11.09 -14.47
CA SER A 73 -3.07 -10.80 -13.05
C SER A 73 -1.87 -11.49 -12.39
N CYS A 74 -1.08 -10.69 -11.68
CA CYS A 74 0.09 -11.12 -10.92
C CYS A 74 -0.09 -10.92 -9.41
N GLY A 75 -1.26 -10.44 -8.98
CA GLY A 75 -1.59 -10.19 -7.58
C GLY A 75 -1.20 -8.80 -7.06
N GLN A 76 -1.79 -8.46 -5.91
CA GLN A 76 -1.68 -7.11 -5.33
C GLN A 76 -0.24 -6.70 -5.03
N SER A 77 0.60 -7.62 -4.50
CA SER A 77 2.00 -7.31 -4.19
C SER A 77 2.81 -6.97 -5.43
N ALA A 78 2.61 -7.71 -6.53
CA ALA A 78 3.24 -7.42 -7.81
C ALA A 78 2.77 -6.07 -8.36
N ALA A 79 1.47 -5.79 -8.28
CA ALA A 79 0.90 -4.53 -8.75
C ALA A 79 1.45 -3.33 -7.96
N VAL A 80 1.48 -3.41 -6.62
CA VAL A 80 2.10 -2.36 -5.79
C VAL A 80 3.56 -2.17 -6.16
N ARG A 81 4.35 -3.25 -6.27
CA ARG A 81 5.77 -3.15 -6.64
C ARG A 81 5.97 -2.51 -8.01
N SER A 82 5.20 -2.91 -9.01
CA SER A 82 5.26 -2.32 -10.36
C SER A 82 4.95 -0.82 -10.33
N GLY A 83 3.95 -0.41 -9.55
CA GLY A 83 3.60 0.99 -9.37
C GLY A 83 4.70 1.80 -8.67
N VAL A 84 5.27 1.28 -7.58
CA VAL A 84 6.39 1.91 -6.87
C VAL A 84 7.64 2.00 -7.75
N THR A 85 7.92 0.97 -8.54
CA THR A 85 9.06 0.98 -9.48
C THR A 85 8.86 2.04 -10.57
N ALA A 86 7.65 2.18 -11.11
CA ALA A 86 7.31 3.15 -12.14
C ALA A 86 7.16 4.59 -11.63
N ALA A 87 6.97 4.77 -10.32
CA ALA A 87 6.84 6.07 -9.70
C ALA A 87 8.12 6.90 -9.85
N ARG A 88 7.97 8.21 -10.07
CA ARG A 88 9.05 9.19 -10.16
C ARG A 88 9.33 9.88 -8.83
N ALA A 89 8.30 9.95 -7.98
CA ALA A 89 8.38 10.57 -6.66
C ALA A 89 9.15 9.73 -5.66
N GLN A 90 9.71 10.40 -4.65
CA GLN A 90 10.40 9.73 -3.53
C GLN A 90 9.44 9.31 -2.41
N MET A 91 8.34 10.04 -2.21
CA MET A 91 7.30 9.65 -1.26
C MET A 91 6.20 8.89 -2.00
N ILE A 92 5.91 7.71 -1.51
CA ILE A 92 4.87 6.84 -2.07
C ILE A 92 3.72 6.74 -1.08
N VAL A 93 2.51 6.83 -1.60
CA VAL A 93 1.28 6.45 -0.88
C VAL A 93 0.62 5.31 -1.64
N THR A 94 0.24 4.26 -0.95
CA THR A 94 -0.62 3.20 -1.52
C THR A 94 -2.02 3.29 -0.99
N LEU A 95 -3.00 2.94 -1.79
CA LEU A 95 -4.39 2.71 -1.36
C LEU A 95 -5.05 1.69 -2.29
N ASP A 96 -6.08 1.01 -1.78
CA ASP A 96 -6.82 0.02 -2.55
C ASP A 96 -7.77 0.70 -3.55
N GLY A 97 -7.92 0.12 -4.74
CA GLY A 97 -8.71 0.69 -5.83
C GLY A 97 -10.24 0.51 -5.68
N ASP A 98 -10.71 -0.11 -4.59
CA ASP A 98 -12.13 -0.40 -4.34
C ASP A 98 -12.90 0.75 -3.66
N GLY A 99 -12.24 1.88 -3.40
CA GLY A 99 -12.83 3.08 -2.80
C GLY A 99 -13.05 3.00 -1.29
N GLN A 100 -12.64 1.92 -0.62
CA GLN A 100 -12.80 1.80 0.84
C GLN A 100 -11.87 2.74 1.62
N ASN A 101 -10.67 2.98 1.11
CA ASN A 101 -9.73 3.91 1.74
C ASN A 101 -10.07 5.36 1.35
N ASP A 102 -10.17 6.23 2.34
CA ASP A 102 -10.44 7.65 2.11
C ASP A 102 -9.16 8.43 1.79
N PRO A 103 -9.00 8.98 0.56
CA PRO A 103 -7.85 9.78 0.18
C PRO A 103 -7.65 11.05 1.05
N ALA A 104 -8.67 11.53 1.74
CA ALA A 104 -8.58 12.68 2.63
C ALA A 104 -7.55 12.51 3.75
N PHE A 105 -7.16 11.27 4.09
CA PHE A 105 -6.11 10.99 5.08
C PHE A 105 -4.68 11.10 4.50
N ILE A 106 -4.50 11.14 3.17
CA ILE A 106 -3.19 11.18 2.53
C ILE A 106 -2.33 12.35 3.04
N PRO A 107 -2.83 13.60 3.09
CA PRO A 107 -2.03 14.73 3.59
C PRO A 107 -1.51 14.56 5.02
N ALA A 108 -2.31 13.97 5.91
CA ALA A 108 -1.91 13.70 7.29
C ALA A 108 -0.79 12.66 7.35
N MET A 109 -0.88 11.61 6.53
CA MET A 109 0.16 10.56 6.45
C MET A 109 1.47 11.08 5.88
N LEU A 110 1.42 11.93 4.85
CA LEU A 110 2.60 12.55 4.26
C LEU A 110 3.31 13.46 5.26
N ARG A 111 2.56 14.32 5.94
CA ARG A 111 3.12 15.19 7.01
C ARG A 111 3.74 14.37 8.15
N ALA A 112 3.12 13.28 8.55
CA ALA A 112 3.66 12.38 9.57
C ALA A 112 4.96 11.69 9.09
N LEU A 113 5.03 11.31 7.81
CA LEU A 113 6.22 10.71 7.22
C LEU A 113 7.38 11.71 7.19
N GLU A 114 7.14 12.94 6.74
CA GLU A 114 8.15 14.00 6.70
C GLU A 114 8.64 14.37 8.10
N ALA A 115 7.73 14.53 9.06
CA ALA A 115 8.09 14.86 10.44
C ALA A 115 8.93 13.76 11.12
N GLY A 116 8.76 12.50 10.70
CA GLY A 116 9.53 11.37 11.22
C GLY A 116 10.83 11.07 10.49
N ALA A 117 11.09 11.73 9.36
CA ALA A 117 12.29 11.47 8.54
C ALA A 117 13.59 11.82 9.29
N PRO A 118 14.69 11.09 9.06
CA PRO A 118 14.82 9.86 8.25
C PRO A 118 14.52 8.55 9.01
N ARG A 119 14.12 8.62 10.27
CA ARG A 119 13.91 7.44 11.14
C ARG A 119 12.65 6.64 10.78
N VAL A 120 11.59 7.34 10.39
CA VAL A 120 10.32 6.70 10.04
C VAL A 120 10.35 6.23 8.60
N GLY A 121 10.26 4.91 8.40
CA GLY A 121 10.23 4.29 7.07
C GLY A 121 8.83 3.90 6.59
N LEU A 122 7.81 4.03 7.44
CA LEU A 122 6.43 3.71 7.09
C LEU A 122 5.45 4.44 7.99
N ILE A 123 4.44 5.06 7.40
CA ILE A 123 3.21 5.45 8.08
C ILE A 123 2.11 4.49 7.64
N ALA A 124 1.50 3.78 8.56
CA ALA A 124 0.43 2.84 8.30
C ALA A 124 -0.92 3.38 8.78
N GLY A 125 -1.95 3.32 7.94
CA GLY A 125 -3.32 3.60 8.35
C GLY A 125 -3.82 2.54 9.35
N GLN A 126 -4.43 2.97 10.43
CA GLN A 126 -5.12 2.11 11.39
C GLN A 126 -6.61 2.38 11.33
N ARG A 127 -7.39 1.37 10.93
CA ARG A 127 -8.83 1.52 10.80
C ARG A 127 -9.52 1.54 12.16
N VAL A 128 -10.17 2.66 12.45
CA VAL A 128 -10.97 2.87 13.67
C VAL A 128 -12.46 2.75 13.36
N GLY A 129 -13.28 2.42 14.36
CA GLY A 129 -14.75 2.40 14.23
C GLY A 129 -15.35 1.24 13.42
N ARG A 130 -14.59 0.20 13.09
CA ARG A 130 -15.05 -0.91 12.23
C ARG A 130 -16.24 -1.65 12.84
N LYS A 131 -17.41 -1.57 12.19
CA LYS A 131 -18.61 -2.35 12.52
C LYS A 131 -18.49 -3.75 11.92
N ALA A 132 -17.80 -4.67 12.59
CA ALA A 132 -17.79 -6.08 12.21
C ALA A 132 -18.62 -6.91 13.20
N SER A 133 -19.23 -8.03 12.77
CA SER A 133 -19.93 -8.95 13.67
C SER A 133 -18.97 -9.50 14.73
N GLY A 134 -19.47 -9.80 15.94
CA GLY A 134 -18.66 -10.23 17.08
C GLY A 134 -17.72 -11.39 16.78
N PHE A 135 -18.17 -12.40 16.02
CA PHE A 135 -17.38 -13.57 15.66
C PHE A 135 -16.20 -13.20 14.71
N LYS A 136 -16.43 -12.39 13.69
CA LYS A 136 -15.36 -11.91 12.79
C LYS A 136 -14.34 -11.04 13.51
N LYS A 137 -14.78 -10.22 14.48
CA LYS A 137 -13.88 -9.45 15.35
C LYS A 137 -12.99 -10.34 16.19
N PHE A 138 -13.53 -11.42 16.75
CA PHE A 138 -12.80 -12.37 17.58
C PHE A 138 -11.73 -13.11 16.77
N GLN A 139 -12.08 -13.65 15.61
CA GLN A 139 -11.10 -14.29 14.70
C GLN A 139 -9.98 -13.34 14.26
N SER A 140 -10.34 -12.10 13.90
CA SER A 140 -9.36 -11.08 13.53
C SER A 140 -8.43 -10.70 14.69
N ARG A 141 -8.95 -10.63 15.92
CA ARG A 141 -8.14 -10.37 17.13
C ARG A 141 -7.13 -11.49 17.39
N ILE A 142 -7.56 -12.75 17.30
CA ILE A 142 -6.65 -13.91 17.50
C ILE A 142 -5.57 -13.88 16.41
N ALA A 143 -5.95 -13.75 15.14
CA ALA A 143 -4.99 -13.73 14.04
C ALA A 143 -3.98 -12.58 14.19
N ASN A 144 -4.45 -11.39 14.57
CA ASN A 144 -3.56 -10.24 14.82
C ASN A 144 -2.71 -10.42 16.07
N ALA A 145 -3.21 -11.03 17.12
CA ALA A 145 -2.44 -11.33 18.33
C ALA A 145 -1.32 -12.34 18.06
N VAL A 146 -1.62 -13.44 17.37
CA VAL A 146 -0.61 -14.45 16.95
C VAL A 146 0.43 -13.80 16.05
N ARG A 147 0.00 -13.05 15.03
CA ARG A 147 0.91 -12.35 14.15
C ARG A 147 1.78 -11.34 14.91
N GLY A 148 1.19 -10.53 15.79
CA GLY A 148 1.89 -9.54 16.60
C GLY A 148 2.93 -10.17 17.54
N ALA A 149 2.61 -11.31 18.15
CA ALA A 149 3.55 -12.08 18.99
C ALA A 149 4.72 -12.64 18.18
N VAL A 150 4.45 -13.12 16.96
CA VAL A 150 5.46 -13.72 16.06
C VAL A 150 6.37 -12.65 15.46
N LEU A 151 5.80 -11.58 14.92
CA LEU A 151 6.53 -10.56 14.16
C LEU A 151 7.01 -9.37 15.02
N ARG A 152 6.40 -9.15 16.18
CA ARG A 152 6.73 -8.06 17.12
C ARG A 152 6.78 -6.67 16.46
N ASP A 153 5.94 -6.44 15.45
CA ASP A 153 5.94 -5.19 14.69
C ASP A 153 5.06 -4.08 15.31
N GLY A 154 4.23 -4.41 16.31
CA GLY A 154 3.36 -3.47 17.00
C GLY A 154 2.13 -3.04 16.21
N THR A 155 1.90 -3.61 15.01
CA THR A 155 0.81 -3.23 14.12
C THR A 155 -0.51 -3.84 14.55
N ARG A 156 -1.53 -3.00 14.73
CA ARG A 156 -2.90 -3.43 15.09
C ARG A 156 -3.74 -3.82 13.87
N ASP A 157 -3.48 -3.18 12.72
CA ASP A 157 -4.21 -3.40 11.47
C ASP A 157 -3.26 -3.47 10.28
N THR A 158 -2.99 -4.67 9.80
CA THR A 158 -2.10 -4.90 8.65
C THR A 158 -2.84 -4.93 7.32
N GLY A 159 -4.15 -5.05 7.38
CA GLY A 159 -5.01 -5.13 6.21
C GLY A 159 -5.43 -3.77 5.63
N CYS A 160 -5.01 -2.65 6.22
CA CYS A 160 -5.26 -1.34 5.65
C CYS A 160 -4.37 -1.13 4.41
N GLY A 161 -4.97 -0.84 3.25
CA GLY A 161 -4.24 -0.56 2.00
C GLY A 161 -3.54 0.80 2.03
N LEU A 162 -4.05 1.73 2.84
CA LEU A 162 -3.53 3.08 2.94
C LEU A 162 -2.24 3.12 3.76
N LYS A 163 -1.12 3.36 3.07
CA LYS A 163 0.24 3.40 3.65
C LYS A 163 1.07 4.47 2.94
N ALA A 164 1.95 5.16 3.67
CA ALA A 164 2.91 6.10 3.11
C ALA A 164 4.34 5.70 3.52
N PHE A 165 5.29 5.75 2.57
CA PHE A 165 6.67 5.34 2.80
C PHE A 165 7.62 5.95 1.77
N PRO A 166 8.94 6.06 2.07
CA PRO A 166 9.95 6.40 1.08
C PRO A 166 10.09 5.29 0.04
N ARG A 167 10.25 5.68 -1.23
CA ARG A 167 10.35 4.75 -2.37
C ARG A 167 11.54 3.79 -2.25
N ASP A 168 12.68 4.30 -1.87
CA ASP A 168 13.92 3.55 -1.68
C ASP A 168 13.81 2.51 -0.55
N VAL A 169 13.17 2.88 0.56
CA VAL A 169 12.87 1.95 1.66
C VAL A 169 12.04 0.77 1.15
N PHE A 170 10.96 1.02 0.42
CA PHE A 170 10.15 -0.07 -0.13
C PHE A 170 10.92 -0.96 -1.12
N LEU A 171 11.70 -0.35 -2.03
CA LEU A 171 12.44 -1.10 -3.03
C LEU A 171 13.59 -1.94 -2.45
N SER A 172 14.11 -1.56 -1.27
CA SER A 172 15.13 -2.33 -0.55
C SER A 172 14.57 -3.57 0.15
N LEU A 173 13.24 -3.66 0.32
CA LEU A 173 12.59 -4.80 0.98
C LEU A 173 12.64 -6.06 0.09
N PRO A 174 12.78 -7.26 0.71
CA PRO A 174 12.68 -8.52 -0.03
C PRO A 174 11.28 -8.67 -0.64
N TYR A 175 11.25 -9.00 -1.93
CA TYR A 175 10.00 -9.17 -2.66
C TYR A 175 9.50 -10.62 -2.60
N PHE A 176 8.23 -10.78 -2.25
CA PHE A 176 7.47 -12.03 -2.34
C PHE A 176 5.97 -11.72 -2.47
N ASP A 177 5.17 -12.66 -2.93
CA ASP A 177 3.71 -12.48 -2.94
C ASP A 177 3.18 -12.39 -1.51
N GLY A 178 2.24 -11.47 -1.26
CA GLY A 178 1.77 -11.17 0.11
C GLY A 178 2.58 -10.08 0.84
N LEU A 179 3.72 -9.60 0.30
CA LEU A 179 4.57 -8.53 0.88
C LEU A 179 3.76 -7.36 1.47
N HIS A 180 2.74 -6.89 0.77
CA HIS A 180 1.93 -5.72 1.17
C HIS A 180 1.29 -5.85 2.56
N ARG A 181 1.08 -7.09 3.03
CA ARG A 181 0.55 -7.41 4.37
C ARG A 181 1.60 -7.35 5.48
N PHE A 182 2.87 -7.47 5.11
CA PHE A 182 4.00 -7.58 6.04
C PHE A 182 4.90 -6.35 6.05
N LEU A 183 4.53 -5.29 5.33
CA LEU A 183 5.33 -4.06 5.24
C LEU A 183 5.81 -3.54 6.59
N PRO A 184 4.95 -3.44 7.65
CA PRO A 184 5.42 -2.97 8.95
C PRO A 184 6.58 -3.82 9.51
N ALA A 185 6.45 -5.14 9.47
CA ALA A 185 7.47 -6.04 9.99
C ALA A 185 8.79 -5.96 9.20
N LEU A 186 8.69 -5.82 7.88
CA LEU A 186 9.85 -5.73 7.00
C LEU A 186 10.57 -4.39 7.11
N VAL A 187 9.84 -3.29 7.17
CA VAL A 187 10.39 -1.95 7.38
C VAL A 187 11.12 -1.86 8.72
N LYS A 188 10.52 -2.42 9.78
CA LYS A 188 11.15 -2.51 11.10
C LYS A 188 12.42 -3.37 11.10
N ARG A 189 12.44 -4.45 10.31
CA ARG A 189 13.63 -5.29 10.11
C ARG A 189 14.79 -4.50 9.49
N GLU A 190 14.51 -3.57 8.59
CA GLU A 190 15.53 -2.70 7.98
C GLU A 190 16.00 -1.57 8.93
N GLY A 191 15.49 -1.52 10.15
CA GLY A 191 15.93 -0.57 11.18
C GLY A 191 15.11 0.71 11.27
N TYR A 192 14.04 0.84 10.48
CA TYR A 192 13.17 2.02 10.50
C TYR A 192 12.08 1.92 11.55
N GLU A 193 11.63 3.07 12.01
CA GLU A 193 10.45 3.24 12.85
C GLU A 193 9.17 3.23 11.99
N ILE A 194 8.03 2.92 12.64
CA ILE A 194 6.71 2.93 12.02
C ILE A 194 5.82 3.90 12.75
N GLY A 195 5.24 4.84 12.02
CA GLY A 195 4.18 5.70 12.52
C GLY A 195 2.80 5.18 12.12
N TYR A 196 1.78 5.70 12.79
CA TYR A 196 0.39 5.30 12.56
C TYR A 196 -0.50 6.52 12.46
N VAL A 197 -1.51 6.45 11.57
CA VAL A 197 -2.58 7.44 11.45
C VAL A 197 -3.91 6.70 11.52
N ASP A 198 -4.78 7.14 12.41
CA ASP A 198 -6.13 6.60 12.50
C ASP A 198 -6.93 7.01 11.27
N VAL A 199 -7.53 6.03 10.58
CA VAL A 199 -8.31 6.21 9.36
C VAL A 199 -9.67 5.54 9.49
N VAL A 200 -10.64 6.02 8.74
CA VAL A 200 -11.98 5.45 8.69
C VAL A 200 -12.20 4.83 7.32
N ASP A 201 -12.53 3.52 7.30
CA ASP A 201 -12.94 2.86 6.06
C ASP A 201 -14.36 3.24 5.69
N ARG A 202 -14.59 3.38 4.41
CA ARG A 202 -15.91 3.56 3.80
C ARG A 202 -16.51 2.20 3.40
N PRO A 203 -17.82 2.13 3.20
CA PRO A 203 -18.42 1.00 2.49
C PRO A 203 -17.82 0.87 1.08
N ARG A 204 -17.65 -0.37 0.61
CA ARG A 204 -17.19 -0.61 -0.76
C ARG A 204 -18.20 -0.02 -1.76
N GLY A 205 -17.72 0.72 -2.74
CA GLY A 205 -18.58 1.38 -3.73
C GLY A 205 -19.18 0.37 -4.73
N ALA A 206 -18.37 -0.51 -5.32
CA ALA A 206 -18.78 -1.54 -6.29
C ALA A 206 -17.82 -2.75 -6.21
N GLY A 207 -18.22 -3.89 -6.83
CA GLY A 207 -17.40 -5.08 -6.99
C GLY A 207 -17.60 -6.18 -5.94
N VAL A 208 -17.13 -7.40 -6.26
CA VAL A 208 -17.23 -8.62 -5.44
C VAL A 208 -15.84 -9.08 -5.02
N SER A 209 -15.70 -9.58 -3.79
CA SER A 209 -14.41 -10.12 -3.28
C SER A 209 -14.08 -11.45 -3.97
N ASN A 210 -12.96 -11.52 -4.66
CA ASN A 210 -12.56 -12.61 -5.56
C ASN A 210 -11.78 -13.78 -4.92
N TYR A 211 -11.79 -13.96 -3.58
CA TYR A 211 -10.92 -14.96 -2.96
C TYR A 211 -11.63 -15.90 -1.98
N GLY A 212 -11.31 -17.21 -2.06
CA GLY A 212 -11.74 -18.25 -1.13
C GLY A 212 -11.11 -18.12 0.27
N MET A 213 -11.81 -18.63 1.29
CA MET A 213 -11.39 -18.45 2.71
C MET A 213 -10.27 -19.41 3.14
N TRP A 214 -10.26 -20.63 2.65
CA TRP A 214 -9.33 -21.69 3.05
C TRP A 214 -7.93 -21.52 2.44
N ASP A 215 -7.83 -21.14 1.17
CA ASP A 215 -6.55 -20.89 0.50
C ASP A 215 -5.79 -19.74 1.16
N ARG A 216 -6.52 -18.72 1.60
CA ARG A 216 -5.94 -17.58 2.33
C ARG A 216 -5.32 -17.95 3.67
N LEU A 217 -5.89 -18.94 4.37
CA LEU A 217 -5.41 -19.33 5.69
C LEU A 217 -4.04 -20.02 5.60
N TRP A 218 -3.92 -21.00 4.70
CA TRP A 218 -2.65 -21.76 4.54
C TRP A 218 -1.53 -20.88 3.98
N ILE A 219 -1.81 -20.09 2.96
CA ILE A 219 -0.85 -19.12 2.42
C ILE A 219 -0.42 -18.14 3.53
N GLY A 220 -1.37 -17.65 4.32
CA GLY A 220 -1.06 -16.72 5.41
C GLY A 220 -0.18 -17.31 6.50
N ILE A 221 -0.30 -18.61 6.81
CA ILE A 221 0.55 -19.31 7.78
C ILE A 221 1.97 -19.48 7.22
N LEU A 222 2.11 -19.90 5.97
CA LEU A 222 3.40 -20.04 5.30
C LEU A 222 4.13 -18.71 5.18
N ASP A 223 3.41 -17.67 4.75
CA ASP A 223 3.95 -16.32 4.68
C ASP A 223 4.44 -15.83 6.06
N LEU A 224 3.65 -16.09 7.11
CA LEU A 224 4.02 -15.73 8.48
C LEU A 224 5.29 -16.43 8.93
N ALA A 225 5.44 -17.73 8.65
CA ALA A 225 6.63 -18.50 8.96
C ALA A 225 7.85 -17.99 8.17
N GLY A 226 7.66 -17.69 6.88
CA GLY A 226 8.71 -17.12 6.01
C GLY A 226 9.19 -15.76 6.49
N VAL A 227 8.26 -14.86 6.83
CA VAL A 227 8.61 -13.52 7.35
C VAL A 227 9.24 -13.63 8.75
N TRP A 228 8.75 -14.52 9.61
CA TRP A 228 9.37 -14.80 10.90
C TRP A 228 10.83 -15.25 10.77
N TRP A 229 11.13 -16.16 9.83
CA TRP A 229 12.47 -16.58 9.51
C TRP A 229 13.32 -15.42 8.98
N LEU A 230 12.78 -14.66 8.04
CA LEU A 230 13.45 -13.53 7.41
C LEU A 230 13.85 -12.42 8.41
N ILE A 231 12.97 -12.10 9.37
CA ILE A 231 13.25 -11.10 10.43
C ILE A 231 14.41 -11.54 11.32
N ARG A 232 14.58 -12.83 11.53
CA ARG A 232 15.68 -13.38 12.35
C ARG A 232 17.01 -13.48 11.62
N ARG A 233 17.01 -13.40 10.29
CA ARG A 233 18.23 -13.33 9.49
C ARG A 233 18.77 -11.91 9.51
N LYS A 234 19.92 -11.72 10.18
CA LYS A 234 20.60 -10.43 10.22
C LYS A 234 21.07 -10.03 8.81
N LYS A 235 20.73 -8.83 8.39
CA LYS A 235 21.33 -8.18 7.23
C LYS A 235 22.65 -7.54 7.70
N ARG A 236 23.75 -7.93 7.10
CA ARG A 236 25.04 -7.22 7.26
C ARG A 236 25.17 -6.26 6.10
N ILE A 237 25.28 -4.98 6.41
CA ILE A 237 25.55 -3.93 5.42
C ILE A 237 27.06 -3.68 5.48
N PRO A 238 27.81 -3.94 4.41
CA PRO A 238 29.25 -3.64 4.39
C PRO A 238 29.44 -2.12 4.38
N GLU A 239 30.43 -1.64 5.10
CA GLU A 239 30.97 -0.32 4.87
C GLU A 239 31.90 -0.44 3.64
N ILE A 240 31.61 0.32 2.60
CA ILE A 240 32.37 0.32 1.35
C ILE A 240 33.14 1.64 1.28
N SER A 241 34.46 1.57 1.17
CA SER A 241 35.32 2.68 0.77
C SER A 241 35.89 2.38 -0.61
N GLU A 242 35.88 3.34 -1.51
CA GLU A 242 36.68 3.35 -2.74
C GLU A 242 37.91 4.21 -2.49
N ASP A 243 39.10 3.63 -2.67
CA ASP A 243 40.39 4.34 -2.60
C ASP A 243 40.79 4.86 -3.99
#